data_01eb2a3cd2d78eb961d87d6f7f4106e2
#
_entry.id   01eb2a3cd2d78eb961d87d6f7f4106e2
#
_cell.length_a   1.000
_cell.length_b   1.000
_cell.length_c   1.000
_cell.angle_alpha   90.00
_cell.angle_beta   90.00
_cell.angle_gamma   90.00
#
_symmetry.space_group_name_H-M   'P 1'
#
loop_
_entity.id
_entity.type
_entity.pdbx_description
1 polymer ?
#
loop_
_entity_poly.entity_id
_entity_poly.type
_entity_poly.pdbx_seq_one_letter_code
_entity_poly.pdbx_strand_id
1 'polypeptide(L)' 'MSEKSDKLRAMLAKEKERRIKLNNRIEILERRIQEEDSAEVNEMVRTAKVTPEQLAALLRQ' A
#
# COMPACT_ATOMS: atom_id res chain seq x y z
N MET A 1 -12.13 6.09 38.78
CA MET A 1 -12.96 6.21 37.62
C MET A 1 -13.98 5.13 37.60
N SER A 2 -15.08 5.31 36.88
CA SER A 2 -16.18 4.36 36.92
C SER A 2 -15.83 3.07 36.12
N GLU A 3 -16.47 2.00 36.54
CA GLU A 3 -16.39 0.71 35.84
C GLU A 3 -16.85 0.80 34.39
N LYS A 4 -17.90 1.59 34.12
CA LYS A 4 -18.38 1.85 32.75
C LYS A 4 -17.33 2.54 31.90
N SER A 5 -16.66 3.53 32.47
CA SER A 5 -15.57 4.26 31.78
C SER A 5 -14.40 3.34 31.45
N ASP A 6 -14.04 2.48 32.38
CA ASP A 6 -12.95 1.52 32.19
C ASP A 6 -13.27 0.50 31.09
N LYS A 7 -14.51 0.02 31.05
CA LYS A 7 -14.99 -0.87 29.98
C LYS A 7 -14.92 -0.19 28.62
N LEU A 8 -15.36 1.06 28.55
CA LEU A 8 -15.31 1.83 27.30
C LEU A 8 -13.88 2.06 26.83
N ARG A 9 -12.96 2.34 27.74
CA ARG A 9 -11.55 2.48 27.40
C ARG A 9 -10.96 1.18 26.88
N ALA A 10 -11.33 0.04 27.48
CA ALA A 10 -10.89 -1.27 27.00
C ALA A 10 -11.43 -1.56 25.59
N MET A 11 -12.69 -1.21 25.34
CA MET A 11 -13.29 -1.33 24.00
C MET A 11 -12.58 -0.44 22.98
N LEU A 12 -12.28 0.79 23.36
CA LEU A 12 -11.55 1.71 22.50
C LEU A 12 -10.16 1.19 22.16
N ALA A 13 -9.45 0.65 23.15
CA ALA A 13 -8.12 0.07 22.92
C ALA A 13 -8.16 -1.07 21.90
N LYS A 14 -9.18 -1.93 21.98
CA LYS A 14 -9.37 -3.01 21.01
C LYS A 14 -9.65 -2.48 19.61
N GLU A 15 -10.48 -1.48 19.49
CA GLU A 15 -10.80 -0.88 18.18
C GLU A 15 -9.57 -0.20 17.57
N LYS A 16 -8.77 0.47 18.37
CA LYS A 16 -7.50 1.05 17.89
C LYS A 16 -6.54 -0.02 17.40
N GLU A 17 -6.46 -1.13 18.10
CA GLU A 17 -5.64 -2.27 17.69
C GLU A 17 -6.12 -2.85 16.36
N ARG A 18 -7.43 -3.03 16.19
CA ARG A 18 -8.04 -3.47 14.93
C ARG A 18 -7.72 -2.51 13.78
N ARG A 19 -7.78 -1.20 14.05
CA ARG A 19 -7.44 -0.18 13.07
C ARG A 19 -5.99 -0.29 12.61
N ILE A 20 -5.06 -0.50 13.55
CA ILE A 20 -3.64 -0.68 13.23
C ILE A 20 -3.45 -1.90 12.33
N LYS A 21 -4.07 -3.01 12.67
CA LYS A 21 -3.99 -4.25 11.87
C LYS A 21 -4.57 -4.04 10.48
N LEU A 22 -5.72 -3.36 10.39
CA LEU A 22 -6.36 -3.06 9.11
C LEU A 22 -5.48 -2.15 8.26
N ASN A 23 -4.92 -1.09 8.84
CA ASN A 23 -4.02 -0.18 8.14
C ASN A 23 -2.79 -0.91 7.60
N ASN A 24 -2.23 -1.85 8.38
CA ASN A 24 -1.09 -2.66 7.93
C ASN A 24 -1.46 -3.52 6.71
N ARG A 25 -2.66 -4.11 6.71
CA ARG A 25 -3.15 -4.89 5.56
C ARG A 25 -3.34 -4.02 4.32
N ILE A 26 -3.86 -2.81 4.52
CA ILE A 26 -4.04 -1.84 3.43
C ILE A 26 -2.66 -1.49 2.83
N GLU A 27 -1.68 -1.18 3.65
CA GLU A 27 -0.32 -0.87 3.19
C GLU A 27 0.30 -2.02 2.40
N ILE A 28 0.09 -3.25 2.86
CA ILE A 28 0.59 -4.44 2.15
C ILE A 28 -0.06 -4.54 0.77
N LEU A 29 -1.37 -4.35 0.69
CA LEU A 29 -2.09 -4.40 -0.59
C LEU A 29 -1.65 -3.30 -1.54
N GLU A 30 -1.51 -2.08 -1.04
CA GLU A 30 -1.04 -0.96 -1.84
C GLU A 30 0.36 -1.23 -2.41
N ARG A 31 1.25 -1.79 -1.61
CA ARG A 31 2.59 -2.19 -2.05
C ARG A 31 2.53 -3.26 -3.13
N ARG A 32 1.70 -4.28 -2.95
CA ARG A 32 1.54 -5.35 -3.94
C ARG A 32 0.99 -4.83 -5.25
N ILE A 33 0.05 -3.89 -5.20
CA ILE A 33 -0.49 -3.23 -6.40
C ILE A 33 0.63 -2.50 -7.13
N GLN A 34 1.45 -1.74 -6.42
CA GLN A 34 2.59 -1.03 -7.01
C GLN A 34 3.58 -2.00 -7.66
N GLU A 35 3.88 -3.12 -7.00
CA GLU A 35 4.78 -4.14 -7.51
C GLU A 35 4.24 -4.77 -8.79
N GLU A 36 2.94 -5.10 -8.82
CA GLU A 36 2.29 -5.66 -10.02
C GLU A 36 2.24 -4.65 -11.16
N ASP A 37 1.89 -3.40 -10.87
CA ASP A 37 1.85 -2.34 -11.89
C ASP A 37 3.24 -2.10 -12.47
N SER A 38 4.27 -2.09 -11.65
CA SER A 38 5.66 -1.97 -12.10
C SER A 38 6.09 -3.16 -12.95
N ALA A 39 5.69 -4.37 -12.58
CA ALA A 39 5.97 -5.57 -13.35
C ALA A 39 5.30 -5.53 -14.73
N GLU A 40 4.06 -5.04 -14.81
CA GLU A 40 3.34 -4.86 -16.07
C GLU A 40 4.04 -3.86 -16.98
N VAL A 41 4.45 -2.71 -16.43
CA VAL A 41 5.17 -1.68 -17.18
C VAL A 41 6.51 -2.24 -17.69
N ASN A 42 7.25 -2.95 -16.85
CA ASN A 42 8.51 -3.57 -17.23
C ASN A 42 8.33 -4.60 -18.35
N GLU A 43 7.26 -5.38 -18.29
CA GLU A 43 6.93 -6.34 -19.34
C GLU A 43 6.58 -5.65 -20.66
N MET A 44 5.80 -4.56 -20.59
CA MET A 44 5.46 -3.77 -21.77
C MET A 44 6.68 -3.14 -22.41
N VAL A 45 7.60 -2.61 -21.62
CA VAL A 45 8.86 -2.03 -22.09
C VAL A 45 9.70 -3.12 -22.77
N ARG A 46 9.83 -4.28 -22.16
CA ARG A 46 10.59 -5.41 -22.72
C ARG A 46 9.98 -5.89 -24.04
N THR A 47 8.67 -6.01 -24.11
CA THR A 47 7.95 -6.46 -25.31
C THR A 47 8.10 -5.44 -26.43
N ALA A 48 8.06 -4.15 -26.11
CA ALA A 48 8.23 -3.07 -27.08
C ALA A 48 9.70 -2.85 -27.49
N LYS A 49 10.64 -3.52 -26.84
CA LYS A 49 12.09 -3.38 -27.08
C LYS A 49 12.58 -1.93 -26.93
N VAL A 50 12.01 -1.22 -25.96
CA VAL A 50 12.40 0.16 -25.65
C VAL A 50 13.66 0.14 -24.78
N THR A 51 14.64 0.97 -25.13
CA THR A 51 15.88 1.11 -24.34
C THR A 51 15.59 1.93 -23.07
N PRO A 52 16.43 1.80 -22.02
CA PRO A 52 16.31 2.65 -20.83
C PRO A 52 16.37 4.14 -21.15
N GLU A 53 17.22 4.55 -22.11
CA GLU A 53 17.32 5.94 -22.53
C GLU A 53 16.03 6.45 -23.18
N GLN A 54 15.43 5.62 -24.04
CA GLN A 54 14.16 5.96 -24.67
C GLN A 54 13.04 6.10 -23.65
N LEU A 55 12.99 5.18 -22.68
CA LEU A 55 12.01 5.24 -21.59
C LEU A 55 12.20 6.47 -20.72
N ALA A 56 13.43 6.80 -20.36
CA ALA A 56 13.75 7.99 -19.58
C ALA A 56 13.34 9.27 -20.32
N ALA A 57 13.54 9.33 -21.63
CA ALA A 57 13.13 10.45 -22.46
C ALA A 57 11.61 10.64 -22.46
N LEU A 58 10.85 9.55 -22.56
CA LEU A 58 9.39 9.57 -22.50
C LEU A 58 8.87 10.08 -21.14
N LEU A 59 9.49 9.64 -20.06
CA LEU A 59 9.09 10.03 -18.70
C LEU A 59 9.42 11.49 -18.37
N ARG A 60 10.32 12.12 -19.10
CA ARG A 60 10.70 13.52 -18.92
C ARG A 60 9.81 14.51 -19.66
N GLN A 61 8.95 14.03 -20.52
CA GLN A 61 8.03 14.88 -21.28
C GLN A 61 6.84 15.39 -20.45
#